data_07d5c308ffbc4d574717375fea86603a
#
_entry.id   07d5c308ffbc4d574717375fea86603a
#
_cell.length_a   1.000
_cell.length_b   1.000
_cell.length_c   1.000
_cell.angle_alpha   90.00
_cell.angle_beta   90.00
_cell.angle_gamma   90.00
#
_symmetry.space_group_name_H-M   'P 1'
#
loop_
_entity.id
_entity.type
_entity.pdbx_description
1 polymer ?
#
loop_
_entity_poly.entity_id
_entity_poly.type
_entity_poly.pdbx_seq_one_letter_code
_entity_poly.pdbx_strand_id
1 'polypeptide(L)'
;MPRCPWAAAEPNITYHDKEWGVPVHDDRLLFEFLILEGAQAGLSWTTILNKRDNYRKAFDGFRPEKIARYGVRDVKRLLGDAGIVRNRLKIVAAIENAKTFLTVRKEFGTFDAYLWSFVGGKPIRNRWNRMADVPARTTESDAMSRDLQRRGFKFVGSTICYALMQATGMVNDHLVTCPRHAQVGGGRRRR
;
A
#
# COMPACT_ATOMS: atom_id res chain seq x y z
N MET A 1 2.68 -21.02 -17.11
CA MET A 1 1.96 -19.77 -17.42
C MET A 1 2.81 -18.60 -16.95
N PRO A 2 2.93 -17.52 -17.73
CA PRO A 2 3.82 -16.40 -17.41
C PRO A 2 3.24 -15.57 -16.26
N ARG A 3 4.12 -15.04 -15.40
CA ARG A 3 3.81 -13.99 -14.44
C ARG A 3 3.53 -12.66 -15.14
N CYS A 4 3.00 -11.69 -14.43
CA CYS A 4 2.96 -10.32 -14.93
C CYS A 4 4.39 -9.83 -15.21
N PRO A 5 4.65 -9.15 -16.35
CA PRO A 5 6.02 -8.84 -16.83
C PRO A 5 6.89 -8.05 -15.85
N TRP A 6 6.29 -7.24 -14.97
CA TRP A 6 7.04 -6.47 -13.97
C TRP A 6 7.69 -7.35 -12.88
N ALA A 7 7.19 -8.58 -12.69
CA ALA A 7 7.72 -9.54 -11.73
C ALA A 7 8.83 -10.43 -12.37
N ALA A 8 9.86 -9.79 -12.94
CA ALA A 8 10.90 -10.46 -13.70
C ALA A 8 12.09 -10.96 -12.86
N ALA A 9 12.31 -10.39 -11.68
CA ALA A 9 13.42 -10.73 -10.78
C ALA A 9 13.01 -10.56 -9.31
N GLU A 10 13.79 -11.15 -8.39
CA GLU A 10 13.61 -10.91 -6.96
C GLU A 10 13.97 -9.45 -6.59
N PRO A 11 13.29 -8.87 -5.61
CA PRO A 11 12.23 -9.43 -4.75
C PRO A 11 10.82 -9.37 -5.37
N ASN A 12 10.65 -8.84 -6.58
CA ASN A 12 9.34 -8.66 -7.21
C ASN A 12 8.63 -9.98 -7.48
N ILE A 13 9.37 -11.06 -7.80
CA ILE A 13 8.80 -12.40 -8.02
C ILE A 13 8.08 -12.87 -6.75
N THR A 14 8.77 -12.87 -5.63
CA THR A 14 8.19 -13.31 -4.35
C THR A 14 7.01 -12.44 -3.94
N TYR A 15 7.13 -11.13 -4.09
CA TYR A 15 6.05 -10.19 -3.78
C TYR A 15 4.80 -10.43 -4.65
N HIS A 16 4.99 -10.56 -5.98
CA HIS A 16 3.92 -10.87 -6.92
C HIS A 16 3.21 -12.19 -6.60
N ASP A 17 3.98 -13.24 -6.30
CA ASP A 17 3.43 -14.57 -6.12
C ASP A 17 2.75 -14.77 -4.76
N LYS A 18 3.09 -13.96 -3.74
CA LYS A 18 2.60 -14.17 -2.39
C LYS A 18 1.72 -13.05 -1.83
N GLU A 19 1.92 -11.81 -2.27
CA GLU A 19 1.30 -10.65 -1.63
C GLU A 19 0.44 -9.81 -2.58
N TRP A 20 0.99 -9.39 -3.72
CA TRP A 20 0.33 -8.44 -4.61
C TRP A 20 -1.04 -8.95 -5.09
N GLY A 21 -2.07 -8.10 -4.94
CA GLY A 21 -3.45 -8.44 -5.31
C GLY A 21 -4.18 -9.33 -4.28
N VAL A 22 -3.52 -9.76 -3.21
CA VAL A 22 -4.17 -10.54 -2.14
C VAL A 22 -4.92 -9.58 -1.22
N PRO A 23 -6.24 -9.80 -0.95
CA PRO A 23 -7.01 -8.95 -0.05
C PRO A 23 -6.39 -8.87 1.34
N VAL A 24 -6.14 -7.63 1.79
CA VAL A 24 -5.59 -7.32 3.11
C VAL A 24 -6.66 -6.63 3.95
N HIS A 25 -6.93 -7.18 5.14
CA HIS A 25 -7.91 -6.70 6.11
C HIS A 25 -7.31 -6.45 7.50
N ASP A 26 -5.98 -6.46 7.61
CA ASP A 26 -5.26 -6.11 8.83
C ASP A 26 -4.90 -4.60 8.80
N ASP A 27 -5.41 -3.84 9.75
CA ASP A 27 -5.22 -2.39 9.84
C ASP A 27 -3.74 -1.96 9.84
N ARG A 28 -2.87 -2.72 10.51
CA ARG A 28 -1.45 -2.41 10.59
C ARG A 28 -0.75 -2.67 9.25
N LEU A 29 -1.11 -3.75 8.57
CA LEU A 29 -0.57 -4.08 7.26
C LEU A 29 -1.07 -3.09 6.20
N LEU A 30 -2.33 -2.66 6.27
CA LEU A 30 -2.86 -1.57 5.43
C LEU A 30 -2.10 -0.26 5.66
N PHE A 31 -1.77 0.07 6.90
CA PHE A 31 -0.95 1.23 7.23
C PHE A 31 0.50 1.07 6.74
N GLU A 32 1.11 -0.12 6.88
CA GLU A 32 2.43 -0.42 6.31
C GLU A 32 2.44 -0.13 4.81
N PHE A 33 1.49 -0.66 4.04
CA PHE A 33 1.41 -0.42 2.60
C PHE A 33 1.19 1.06 2.28
N LEU A 34 0.33 1.76 2.99
CA LEU A 34 0.11 3.20 2.79
C LEU A 34 1.42 3.99 2.91
N ILE A 35 2.23 3.70 3.93
CA ILE A 35 3.51 4.38 4.14
C ILE A 35 4.54 3.98 3.07
N LEU A 36 4.60 2.70 2.70
CA LEU A 36 5.56 2.20 1.71
C LEU A 36 5.26 2.72 0.30
N GLU A 37 3.98 2.79 -0.10
CA GLU A 37 3.56 3.36 -1.38
C GLU A 37 3.87 4.88 -1.42
N GLY A 38 3.63 5.59 -0.34
CA GLY A 38 4.06 6.99 -0.23
C GLY A 38 5.60 7.15 -0.28
N ALA A 39 6.35 6.22 0.32
CA ALA A 39 7.80 6.21 0.28
C ALA A 39 8.34 5.90 -1.13
N GLN A 40 7.60 5.18 -1.97
CA GLN A 40 7.99 4.87 -3.34
C GLN A 40 8.01 6.11 -4.24
N ALA A 41 7.24 7.15 -3.96
CA ALA A 41 7.14 8.32 -4.84
C ALA A 41 8.52 8.78 -5.37
N GLY A 42 8.73 8.73 -6.70
CA GLY A 42 9.98 9.03 -7.38
C GLY A 42 11.05 7.91 -7.32
N LEU A 43 10.70 6.70 -6.85
CA LEU A 43 11.59 5.55 -6.75
C LEU A 43 10.95 4.31 -7.38
N SER A 44 11.72 3.22 -7.54
CA SER A 44 11.17 1.93 -7.96
C SER A 44 10.58 1.16 -6.77
N TRP A 45 9.55 0.34 -7.05
CA TRP A 45 9.00 -0.56 -6.03
C TRP A 45 10.04 -1.57 -5.52
N THR A 46 10.92 -2.06 -6.39
CA THR A 46 12.05 -2.91 -6.01
C THR A 46 12.92 -2.27 -4.93
N THR A 47 13.18 -0.96 -5.03
CA THR A 47 13.92 -0.22 -3.99
C THR A 47 13.20 -0.27 -2.64
N ILE A 48 11.89 -0.14 -2.64
CA ILE A 48 11.08 -0.18 -1.42
C ILE A 48 11.04 -1.60 -0.84
N LEU A 49 10.82 -2.62 -1.66
CA LEU A 49 10.83 -4.01 -1.22
C LEU A 49 12.17 -4.41 -0.57
N ASN A 50 13.30 -4.02 -1.17
CA ASN A 50 14.62 -4.28 -0.60
C ASN A 50 14.86 -3.57 0.75
N LYS A 51 14.11 -2.51 1.04
CA LYS A 51 14.21 -1.75 2.29
C LYS A 51 13.09 -2.07 3.29
N ARG A 52 12.11 -2.90 2.91
CA ARG A 52 10.88 -3.12 3.69
C ARG A 52 11.14 -3.60 5.12
N ASP A 53 12.04 -4.55 5.31
CA ASP A 53 12.37 -5.06 6.65
C ASP A 53 13.08 -4.02 7.51
N ASN A 54 13.89 -3.16 6.90
CA ASN A 54 14.51 -2.03 7.59
C ASN A 54 13.46 -0.97 7.96
N TYR A 55 12.48 -0.71 7.08
CA TYR A 55 11.33 0.14 7.41
C TYR A 55 10.55 -0.40 8.60
N ARG A 56 10.27 -1.72 8.63
CA ARG A 56 9.59 -2.36 9.77
C ARG A 56 10.35 -2.14 11.08
N LYS A 57 11.68 -2.30 11.07
CA LYS A 57 12.54 -2.06 12.24
C LYS A 57 12.53 -0.57 12.62
N ALA A 58 12.75 0.33 11.66
CA ALA A 58 12.89 1.76 11.86
C ALA A 58 11.60 2.43 12.37
N PHE A 59 10.43 1.92 11.93
CA PHE A 59 9.11 2.43 12.25
C PHE A 59 8.33 1.55 13.25
N ASP A 60 9.02 0.87 14.17
CA ASP A 60 8.40 0.09 15.27
C ASP A 60 7.35 -0.93 14.80
N GLY A 61 7.60 -1.62 13.67
CA GLY A 61 6.68 -2.58 13.07
C GLY A 61 5.41 -1.95 12.52
N PHE A 62 5.48 -0.70 12.09
CA PHE A 62 4.35 0.09 11.59
C PHE A 62 3.18 0.16 12.55
N ARG A 63 3.46 0.25 13.87
CA ARG A 63 2.43 0.50 14.89
C ARG A 63 2.05 1.98 14.91
N PRO A 64 0.85 2.36 14.44
CA PRO A 64 0.47 3.77 14.29
C PRO A 64 0.50 4.52 15.63
N GLU A 65 0.16 3.86 16.73
CA GLU A 65 0.15 4.44 18.07
C GLU A 65 1.55 4.87 18.54
N LYS A 66 2.60 4.15 18.11
CA LYS A 66 3.97 4.54 18.39
C LYS A 66 4.44 5.65 17.46
N ILE A 67 4.24 5.47 16.15
CA ILE A 67 4.69 6.42 15.12
C ILE A 67 4.05 7.80 15.34
N ALA A 68 2.77 7.86 15.69
CA ALA A 68 2.07 9.13 15.99
C ALA A 68 2.71 9.95 17.11
N ARG A 69 3.53 9.32 17.98
CA ARG A 69 4.24 9.96 19.10
C ARG A 69 5.68 10.36 18.76
N TYR A 70 6.15 10.05 17.54
CA TYR A 70 7.53 10.40 17.16
C TYR A 70 7.75 11.89 17.18
N GLY A 71 8.88 12.29 17.76
CA GLY A 71 9.32 13.67 17.90
C GLY A 71 10.57 13.97 17.07
N VAL A 72 11.19 15.09 17.37
CA VAL A 72 12.40 15.58 16.68
C VAL A 72 13.55 14.57 16.74
N ARG A 73 13.70 13.86 17.88
CA ARG A 73 14.75 12.84 18.04
C ARG A 73 14.54 11.65 17.11
N ASP A 74 13.29 11.21 16.92
CA ASP A 74 12.95 10.12 15.99
C ASP A 74 13.17 10.53 14.54
N VAL A 75 12.76 11.75 14.17
CA VAL A 75 13.03 12.27 12.83
C VAL A 75 14.53 12.31 12.54
N LYS A 76 15.37 12.75 13.50
CA LYS A 76 16.83 12.74 13.36
C LYS A 76 17.37 11.32 13.22
N ARG A 77 16.90 10.38 14.02
CA ARG A 77 17.27 8.95 13.95
C ARG A 77 16.95 8.37 12.58
N LEU A 78 15.74 8.58 12.06
CA LEU A 78 15.28 8.09 10.77
C LEU A 78 16.04 8.71 9.59
N LEU A 79 16.40 9.99 9.68
CA LEU A 79 17.23 10.66 8.67
C LEU A 79 18.67 10.11 8.62
N GLY A 80 19.18 9.56 9.72
CA GLY A 80 20.48 8.90 9.81
C GLY A 80 20.47 7.44 9.34
N ASP A 81 19.29 6.82 9.17
CA ASP A 81 19.17 5.40 8.85
C ASP A 81 19.25 5.16 7.33
N ALA A 82 20.38 4.62 6.87
CA ALA A 82 20.58 4.25 5.45
C ALA A 82 19.71 3.07 5.01
N GLY A 83 19.12 2.32 5.93
CA GLY A 83 18.20 1.22 5.65
C GLY A 83 16.87 1.66 5.05
N ILE A 84 16.49 2.93 5.22
CA ILE A 84 15.26 3.50 4.68
C ILE A 84 15.54 4.62 3.66
N VAL A 85 14.48 5.14 3.03
CA VAL A 85 14.58 6.35 2.19
C VAL A 85 14.72 7.57 3.09
N ARG A 86 15.92 8.17 3.12
CA ARG A 86 16.27 9.33 3.97
C ARG A 86 15.72 10.64 3.39
N ASN A 87 14.40 10.76 3.38
CA ASN A 87 13.69 11.95 2.92
C ASN A 87 12.84 12.51 4.05
N ARG A 88 13.16 13.75 4.49
CA ARG A 88 12.49 14.39 5.63
C ARG A 88 10.98 14.53 5.42
N LEU A 89 10.54 14.90 4.20
CA LEU A 89 9.12 15.07 3.91
C LEU A 89 8.35 13.75 4.04
N LYS A 90 8.93 12.64 3.55
CA LYS A 90 8.33 11.29 3.66
C LYS A 90 8.29 10.80 5.11
N ILE A 91 9.34 11.07 5.89
CA ILE A 91 9.40 10.69 7.31
C ILE A 91 8.36 11.48 8.13
N VAL A 92 8.28 12.79 7.95
CA VAL A 92 7.29 13.62 8.64
C VAL A 92 5.88 13.24 8.21
N ALA A 93 5.67 12.98 6.91
CA ALA A 93 4.39 12.52 6.39
C ALA A 93 3.94 11.19 7.03
N ALA A 94 4.86 10.25 7.27
CA ALA A 94 4.53 8.99 7.95
C ALA A 94 4.01 9.23 9.38
N ILE A 95 4.57 10.21 10.09
CA ILE A 95 4.13 10.58 11.44
C ILE A 95 2.72 11.21 11.40
N GLU A 96 2.50 12.15 10.48
CA GLU A 96 1.17 12.78 10.32
C GLU A 96 0.13 11.75 9.85
N ASN A 97 0.49 10.87 8.93
CA ASN A 97 -0.38 9.78 8.50
C ASN A 97 -0.75 8.85 9.66
N ALA A 98 0.16 8.57 10.58
CA ALA A 98 -0.15 7.77 11.77
C ALA A 98 -1.18 8.45 12.69
N LYS A 99 -1.06 9.76 12.89
CA LYS A 99 -2.06 10.53 13.68
C LYS A 99 -3.43 10.50 13.02
N THR A 100 -3.46 10.77 11.71
CA THR A 100 -4.69 10.77 10.91
C THR A 100 -5.33 9.37 10.85
N PHE A 101 -4.51 8.32 10.71
CA PHE A 101 -4.96 6.93 10.78
C PHE A 101 -5.72 6.63 12.08
N LEU A 102 -5.19 7.06 13.23
CA LEU A 102 -5.84 6.85 14.53
C LEU A 102 -7.20 7.57 14.61
N THR A 103 -7.31 8.77 14.02
CA THR A 103 -8.57 9.51 13.93
C THR A 103 -9.58 8.77 13.06
N VAL A 104 -9.18 8.32 11.87
CA VAL A 104 -10.04 7.58 10.94
C VAL A 104 -10.49 6.25 11.57
N ARG A 105 -9.57 5.51 12.21
CA ARG A 105 -9.91 4.26 12.89
C ARG A 105 -10.95 4.48 13.99
N LYS A 106 -10.86 5.59 14.74
CA LYS A 106 -11.85 5.94 15.76
C LYS A 106 -13.23 6.23 15.14
N GLU A 107 -13.27 6.89 13.98
CA GLU A 107 -14.51 7.28 13.29
C GLU A 107 -15.22 6.07 12.64
N PHE A 108 -14.47 5.18 11.99
CA PHE A 108 -14.99 4.07 11.19
C PHE A 108 -14.94 2.70 11.88
N GLY A 109 -14.42 2.63 13.12
CA GLY A 109 -14.17 1.38 13.84
C GLY A 109 -12.84 0.74 13.46
N THR A 110 -12.55 0.58 12.17
CA THR A 110 -11.28 0.07 11.64
C THR A 110 -10.81 0.90 10.43
N PHE A 111 -9.52 0.90 10.17
CA PHE A 111 -8.99 1.49 8.95
C PHE A 111 -9.34 0.64 7.71
N ASP A 112 -9.46 -0.67 7.90
CA ASP A 112 -9.97 -1.62 6.92
C ASP A 112 -11.37 -1.22 6.41
N ALA A 113 -12.34 -1.04 7.31
CA ALA A 113 -13.70 -0.65 6.94
C ALA A 113 -13.72 0.66 6.14
N TYR A 114 -12.88 1.62 6.53
CA TYR A 114 -12.75 2.89 5.82
C TYR A 114 -12.17 2.70 4.41
N LEU A 115 -11.01 2.04 4.26
CA LEU A 115 -10.38 1.88 2.95
C LEU A 115 -11.21 1.02 1.99
N TRP A 116 -11.75 -0.09 2.48
CA TRP A 116 -12.54 -0.99 1.64
C TRP A 116 -13.89 -0.39 1.22
N SER A 117 -14.37 0.65 1.88
CA SER A 117 -15.60 1.35 1.47
C SER A 117 -15.49 1.94 0.05
N PHE A 118 -14.29 2.34 -0.40
CA PHE A 118 -14.08 2.90 -1.74
C PHE A 118 -14.25 1.89 -2.88
N VAL A 119 -14.27 0.60 -2.57
CA VAL A 119 -14.53 -0.49 -3.53
C VAL A 119 -15.78 -1.30 -3.16
N GLY A 120 -16.66 -0.76 -2.31
CA GLY A 120 -17.90 -1.43 -1.88
C GLY A 120 -17.67 -2.69 -1.06
N GLY A 121 -16.55 -2.78 -0.34
CA GLY A 121 -16.18 -3.89 0.55
C GLY A 121 -15.77 -5.19 -0.18
N LYS A 122 -15.56 -5.15 -1.49
CA LYS A 122 -15.19 -6.33 -2.29
C LYS A 122 -14.13 -5.97 -3.32
N PRO A 123 -13.19 -6.92 -3.66
CA PRO A 123 -12.21 -6.71 -4.70
C PRO A 123 -12.86 -6.41 -6.07
N ILE A 124 -12.39 -5.37 -6.72
CA ILE A 124 -12.68 -5.12 -8.14
C ILE A 124 -11.78 -6.05 -8.95
N ARG A 125 -12.37 -6.90 -9.78
CA ARG A 125 -11.64 -7.85 -10.62
C ARG A 125 -11.56 -7.37 -12.06
N ASN A 126 -10.42 -6.81 -12.43
CA ASN A 126 -10.14 -6.35 -13.78
C ASN A 126 -9.72 -7.52 -14.70
N ARG A 127 -9.73 -7.30 -16.01
CA ARG A 127 -9.41 -8.32 -17.03
C ARG A 127 -8.45 -7.75 -18.08
N TRP A 128 -7.26 -7.42 -17.63
CA TRP A 128 -6.23 -6.85 -18.49
C TRP A 128 -5.50 -7.93 -19.29
N ASN A 129 -5.33 -7.70 -20.60
CA ASN A 129 -4.54 -8.59 -21.45
C ASN A 129 -3.06 -8.17 -21.51
N ARG A 130 -2.78 -6.88 -21.37
CA ARG A 130 -1.42 -6.31 -21.43
C ARG A 130 -1.21 -5.31 -20.29
N MET A 131 0.03 -5.18 -19.84
CA MET A 131 0.37 -4.19 -18.81
C MET A 131 0.09 -2.75 -19.23
N ALA A 132 0.19 -2.46 -20.53
CA ALA A 132 -0.11 -1.14 -21.07
C ALA A 132 -1.61 -0.75 -20.94
N ASP A 133 -2.47 -1.72 -20.74
CA ASP A 133 -3.92 -1.51 -20.58
C ASP A 133 -4.29 -1.16 -19.12
N VAL A 134 -3.39 -1.46 -18.17
CA VAL A 134 -3.59 -1.14 -16.74
C VAL A 134 -3.50 0.37 -16.53
N PRO A 135 -4.55 1.03 -16.02
CA PRO A 135 -4.54 2.48 -15.84
C PRO A 135 -3.61 2.89 -14.70
N ALA A 136 -3.12 4.13 -14.76
CA ALA A 136 -2.35 4.71 -13.65
C ALA A 136 -3.25 5.14 -12.47
N ARG A 137 -4.55 5.28 -12.68
CA ARG A 137 -5.57 5.69 -11.70
C ARG A 137 -6.97 5.35 -12.19
N THR A 138 -7.92 5.27 -11.27
CA THR A 138 -9.34 5.03 -11.56
C THR A 138 -10.22 6.00 -10.78
N THR A 139 -11.53 5.96 -11.04
CA THR A 139 -12.52 6.76 -10.30
C THR A 139 -12.46 6.48 -8.79
N GLU A 140 -12.27 5.22 -8.40
CA GLU A 140 -12.17 4.78 -7.01
C GLU A 140 -10.89 5.32 -6.36
N SER A 141 -9.74 5.23 -7.04
CA SER A 141 -8.48 5.79 -6.53
C SER A 141 -8.52 7.32 -6.46
N ASP A 142 -9.21 7.99 -7.38
CA ASP A 142 -9.43 9.45 -7.34
C ASP A 142 -10.30 9.82 -6.12
N ALA A 143 -11.37 9.06 -5.85
CA ALA A 143 -12.22 9.26 -4.69
C ALA A 143 -11.46 9.02 -3.37
N MET A 144 -10.73 7.92 -3.28
CA MET A 144 -9.88 7.58 -2.13
C MET A 144 -8.83 8.69 -1.89
N SER A 145 -8.13 9.12 -2.93
CA SER A 145 -7.12 10.18 -2.85
C SER A 145 -7.71 11.48 -2.32
N ARG A 146 -8.84 11.93 -2.86
CA ARG A 146 -9.50 13.17 -2.41
C ARG A 146 -9.91 13.11 -0.94
N ASP A 147 -10.49 11.99 -0.50
CA ASP A 147 -10.93 11.87 0.90
C ASP A 147 -9.75 11.74 1.86
N LEU A 148 -8.73 10.95 1.52
CA LEU A 148 -7.50 10.84 2.32
C LEU A 148 -6.81 12.20 2.47
N GLN A 149 -6.69 12.98 1.37
CA GLN A 149 -6.09 14.32 1.41
C GLN A 149 -6.90 15.29 2.27
N ARG A 150 -8.22 15.29 2.13
CA ARG A 150 -9.14 16.11 2.93
C ARG A 150 -9.00 15.81 4.42
N ARG A 151 -8.77 14.54 4.79
CA ARG A 151 -8.54 14.11 6.17
C ARG A 151 -7.16 14.46 6.70
N GLY A 152 -6.22 14.86 5.83
CA GLY A 152 -4.88 15.29 6.20
C GLY A 152 -3.77 14.28 5.91
N PHE A 153 -4.07 13.12 5.31
CA PHE A 153 -3.03 12.21 4.84
C PHE A 153 -2.11 12.86 3.80
N LYS A 154 -0.86 12.47 3.80
CA LYS A 154 0.20 12.96 2.92
C LYS A 154 0.71 11.85 2.01
N PHE A 155 1.23 12.18 0.84
CA PHE A 155 1.70 11.23 -0.17
C PHE A 155 0.61 10.21 -0.57
N VAL A 156 -0.60 10.68 -0.77
CA VAL A 156 -1.78 9.88 -1.14
C VAL A 156 -2.43 10.42 -2.42
N GLY A 157 -1.60 10.77 -3.41
CA GLY A 157 -2.11 11.11 -4.75
C GLY A 157 -2.80 9.91 -5.41
N SER A 158 -3.66 10.16 -6.42
CA SER A 158 -4.50 9.11 -7.01
C SER A 158 -3.71 7.91 -7.55
N THR A 159 -2.55 8.14 -8.17
CA THR A 159 -1.67 7.06 -8.64
C THR A 159 -1.12 6.22 -7.48
N ILE A 160 -0.75 6.87 -6.36
CA ILE A 160 -0.29 6.18 -5.14
C ILE A 160 -1.44 5.39 -4.51
N CYS A 161 -2.65 5.97 -4.47
CA CYS A 161 -3.84 5.27 -4.00
C CYS A 161 -4.17 4.06 -4.87
N TYR A 162 -4.02 4.16 -6.20
CA TYR A 162 -4.24 3.02 -7.08
C TYR A 162 -3.20 1.91 -6.85
N ALA A 163 -1.93 2.26 -6.68
CA ALA A 163 -0.90 1.29 -6.31
C ALA A 163 -1.19 0.62 -4.95
N LEU A 164 -1.67 1.39 -3.96
CA LEU A 164 -2.15 0.84 -2.69
C LEU A 164 -3.31 -0.15 -2.89
N MET A 165 -4.29 0.19 -3.73
CA MET A 165 -5.42 -0.70 -4.04
C MET A 165 -4.95 -2.01 -4.70
N GLN A 166 -3.97 -1.94 -5.61
CA GLN A 166 -3.35 -3.12 -6.23
C GLN A 166 -2.58 -3.95 -5.19
N ALA A 167 -1.73 -3.31 -4.38
CA ALA A 167 -0.91 -3.98 -3.38
C ALA A 167 -1.76 -4.72 -2.33
N THR A 168 -2.90 -4.13 -1.94
CA THR A 168 -3.77 -4.64 -0.87
C THR A 168 -4.96 -5.46 -1.38
N GLY A 169 -5.00 -5.76 -2.68
CA GLY A 169 -6.03 -6.60 -3.28
C GLY A 169 -7.42 -5.98 -3.36
N MET A 170 -7.55 -4.67 -3.16
CA MET A 170 -8.81 -3.95 -3.45
C MET A 170 -9.12 -3.99 -4.93
N VAL A 171 -8.10 -4.09 -5.79
CA VAL A 171 -8.23 -4.41 -7.21
C VAL A 171 -7.34 -5.59 -7.55
N ASN A 172 -7.83 -6.49 -8.39
CA ASN A 172 -7.04 -7.57 -8.96
C ASN A 172 -6.64 -7.19 -10.38
N ASP A 173 -5.40 -6.74 -10.53
CA ASP A 173 -4.79 -6.30 -11.80
C ASP A 173 -3.75 -7.29 -12.35
N HIS A 174 -3.73 -8.52 -11.84
CA HIS A 174 -3.00 -9.58 -12.54
C HIS A 174 -3.54 -9.71 -13.95
N LEU A 175 -2.66 -9.87 -14.94
CA LEU A 175 -3.08 -10.15 -16.31
C LEU A 175 -3.88 -11.44 -16.37
N VAL A 176 -4.86 -11.53 -17.28
CA VAL A 176 -5.70 -12.74 -17.43
C VAL A 176 -4.88 -13.99 -17.76
N THR A 177 -3.69 -13.83 -18.35
CA THR A 177 -2.74 -14.91 -18.64
C THR A 177 -1.92 -15.34 -17.43
N CYS A 178 -1.90 -14.55 -16.35
CA CYS A 178 -1.19 -14.85 -15.13
C CYS A 178 -2.02 -15.79 -14.24
N PRO A 179 -1.45 -16.90 -13.70
CA PRO A 179 -2.17 -17.81 -12.82
C PRO A 179 -2.76 -17.13 -11.60
N ARG A 180 -2.08 -16.07 -11.10
CA ARG A 180 -2.54 -15.31 -9.93
C ARG A 180 -3.87 -14.61 -10.17
N HIS A 181 -4.22 -14.24 -11.42
CA HIS A 181 -5.52 -13.63 -11.74
C HIS A 181 -6.70 -14.48 -11.27
N ALA A 182 -6.60 -15.81 -11.44
CA ALA A 182 -7.66 -16.72 -11.01
C ALA A 182 -7.61 -17.04 -9.51
N GLN A 183 -6.43 -16.95 -8.89
CA GLN A 183 -6.20 -17.35 -7.50
C GLN A 183 -6.56 -16.26 -6.49
N VAL A 184 -6.29 -14.97 -6.83
CA VAL A 184 -6.58 -13.85 -5.93
C VAL A 184 -7.98 -13.30 -6.20
N GLY A 185 -8.69 -12.89 -5.14
CA GLY A 185 -10.07 -12.37 -5.24
C GLY A 185 -11.13 -13.43 -5.55
N GLY A 186 -10.75 -14.69 -5.72
CA GLY A 186 -11.67 -15.81 -5.71
C GLY A 186 -11.91 -16.21 -4.26
N GLY A 187 -13.11 -15.95 -3.71
CA GLY A 187 -13.51 -16.52 -2.44
C GLY A 187 -13.23 -18.04 -2.49
N ARG A 188 -12.51 -18.56 -1.49
CA ARG A 188 -12.38 -20.02 -1.33
C ARG A 188 -13.77 -20.62 -1.38
N ARG A 189 -14.13 -21.33 -2.45
CA ARG A 189 -15.16 -22.35 -2.33
C ARG A 189 -14.61 -23.34 -1.28
N ARG A 190 -15.12 -23.23 -0.05
CA ARG A 190 -14.97 -24.33 0.91
C ARG A 190 -15.63 -25.55 0.25
N ARG A 191 -14.83 -26.55 -0.08
CA ARG A 191 -15.33 -27.90 -0.29
C ARG A 191 -15.58 -28.52 1.08
#